data_e410e125323d929c19b34df82eecf541
#
_entry.id   e410e125323d929c19b34df82eecf541
#
_cell.length_a   1.000
_cell.length_b   1.000
_cell.length_c   1.000
_cell.angle_alpha   90.00
_cell.angle_beta   90.00
_cell.angle_gamma   90.00
#
_symmetry.space_group_name_H-M   'P 1'
#
loop_
_entity.id
_entity.type
_entity.pdbx_description
1 polymer ?
#
loop_
_entity_poly.entity_id
_entity_poly.type
_entity_poly.pdbx_seq_one_letter_code
_entity_poly.pdbx_strand_id
1 'polypeptide(L)'
;MSEATYTVKDYMVPFHDYPSINHNATLEEAVDLMYRMVREKGYRWLVVLDDGGNIKGFLTLRNVFEAISELAPKAGGWLGVFTYNRPGYFYWEGLQLIKDTRVKKLIKPLIDVSVFETDSPARAAEIIINRRITILPILNAELKAVGIVRPVDLLPFLKGLFENAPVSV
;
A
#
# COMPACT_ATOMS: atom_id res chain seq x y z
N MET A 1 9.82 -35.90 -12.17
CA MET A 1 8.99 -34.73 -12.53
C MET A 1 9.59 -33.57 -11.77
N SER A 2 10.11 -32.55 -12.47
CA SER A 2 10.67 -31.37 -11.83
C SER A 2 9.51 -30.63 -11.18
N GLU A 3 9.50 -30.56 -9.84
CA GLU A 3 8.61 -29.64 -9.14
C GLU A 3 8.93 -28.23 -9.65
N ALA A 4 7.97 -27.59 -10.27
CA ALA A 4 8.11 -26.20 -10.68
C ALA A 4 8.30 -25.39 -9.38
N THR A 5 9.51 -24.94 -9.12
CA THR A 5 9.83 -24.14 -7.95
C THR A 5 9.28 -22.73 -8.17
N TYR A 6 8.07 -22.48 -7.71
CA TYR A 6 7.46 -21.15 -7.76
C TYR A 6 8.22 -20.19 -6.83
N THR A 7 8.41 -18.98 -7.30
CA THR A 7 9.03 -17.89 -6.55
C THR A 7 8.04 -16.77 -6.31
N VAL A 8 8.38 -15.81 -5.46
CA VAL A 8 7.53 -14.64 -5.24
C VAL A 8 7.29 -13.86 -6.52
N LYS A 9 8.21 -13.90 -7.48
CA LYS A 9 8.07 -13.28 -8.80
C LYS A 9 6.81 -13.73 -9.56
N ASP A 10 6.41 -15.00 -9.39
CA ASP A 10 5.23 -15.57 -10.06
C ASP A 10 3.90 -15.03 -9.50
N TYR A 11 3.94 -14.41 -8.33
CA TYR A 11 2.78 -13.89 -7.59
C TYR A 11 2.82 -12.37 -7.40
N MET A 12 3.94 -11.72 -7.71
CA MET A 12 4.07 -10.29 -7.51
C MET A 12 3.26 -9.49 -8.51
N VAL A 13 2.84 -8.30 -8.08
CA VAL A 13 2.36 -7.26 -8.99
C VAL A 13 3.51 -6.31 -9.28
N PRO A 14 3.95 -6.21 -10.55
CA PRO A 14 5.01 -5.28 -10.93
C PRO A 14 4.62 -3.82 -10.67
N PHE A 15 5.59 -2.97 -10.35
CA PHE A 15 5.30 -1.56 -10.05
C PHE A 15 4.69 -0.78 -11.21
N HIS A 16 5.03 -1.12 -12.45
CA HIS A 16 4.46 -0.44 -13.62
C HIS A 16 2.96 -0.67 -13.78
N ASP A 17 2.40 -1.70 -13.13
CA ASP A 17 0.97 -1.98 -13.13
C ASP A 17 0.22 -1.21 -12.03
N TYR A 18 0.95 -0.54 -11.15
CA TYR A 18 0.37 0.24 -10.06
C TYR A 18 0.35 1.73 -10.35
N PRO A 19 -0.70 2.42 -9.92
CA PRO A 19 -0.74 3.87 -9.99
C PRO A 19 0.37 4.48 -9.11
N SER A 20 1.12 5.40 -9.69
CA SER A 20 2.19 6.10 -8.99
C SER A 20 1.93 7.60 -8.93
N ILE A 21 2.50 8.24 -7.91
CA ILE A 21 2.42 9.68 -7.70
C ILE A 21 3.80 10.21 -7.29
N ASN A 22 4.11 11.45 -7.68
CA ASN A 22 5.35 12.10 -7.27
C ASN A 22 5.28 12.49 -5.78
N HIS A 23 6.37 12.34 -5.05
CA HIS A 23 6.48 12.67 -3.64
C HIS A 23 6.22 14.15 -3.33
N ASN A 24 6.39 15.04 -4.31
CA ASN A 24 6.11 16.46 -4.21
C ASN A 24 4.66 16.83 -4.58
N ALA A 25 3.84 15.88 -5.04
CA ALA A 25 2.42 16.11 -5.26
C ALA A 25 1.71 16.45 -3.94
N THR A 26 0.53 17.07 -4.05
CA THR A 26 -0.30 17.45 -2.90
C THR A 26 -1.18 16.30 -2.43
N LEU A 27 -1.72 16.43 -1.21
CA LEU A 27 -2.72 15.52 -0.70
C LEU A 27 -3.98 15.51 -1.59
N GLU A 28 -4.41 16.67 -2.08
CA GLU A 28 -5.56 16.80 -2.99
C GLU A 28 -5.35 15.97 -4.26
N GLU A 29 -4.20 16.15 -4.95
CA GLU A 29 -3.85 15.36 -6.13
C GLU A 29 -3.80 13.85 -5.85
N ALA A 30 -3.30 13.47 -4.67
CA ALA A 30 -3.23 12.07 -4.26
C ALA A 30 -4.62 11.47 -4.02
N VAL A 31 -5.51 12.20 -3.36
CA VAL A 31 -6.90 11.75 -3.12
C VAL A 31 -7.66 11.63 -4.43
N ASP A 32 -7.52 12.56 -5.34
CA ASP A 32 -8.14 12.52 -6.67
C ASP A 32 -7.67 11.31 -7.49
N LEU A 33 -6.36 11.05 -7.46
CA LEU A 33 -5.80 9.88 -8.14
C LEU A 33 -6.31 8.58 -7.49
N MET A 34 -6.31 8.48 -6.16
CA MET A 34 -6.83 7.31 -5.44
C MET A 34 -8.30 7.07 -5.77
N TYR A 35 -9.13 8.11 -5.79
CA TYR A 35 -10.54 8.01 -6.09
C TYR A 35 -10.78 7.41 -7.48
N ARG A 36 -10.06 7.89 -8.50
CA ARG A 36 -10.12 7.35 -9.86
C ARG A 36 -9.69 5.88 -9.91
N MET A 37 -8.56 5.56 -9.29
CA MET A 37 -7.97 4.21 -9.33
C MET A 37 -8.81 3.17 -8.58
N VAL A 38 -9.47 3.55 -7.49
CA VAL A 38 -10.40 2.68 -6.79
C VAL A 38 -11.59 2.32 -7.69
N ARG A 39 -12.12 3.28 -8.43
CA ARG A 39 -13.30 3.07 -9.29
C ARG A 39 -12.97 2.29 -10.56
N GLU A 40 -11.82 2.53 -11.15
CA GLU A 40 -11.43 1.93 -12.43
C GLU A 40 -10.81 0.55 -12.28
N LYS A 41 -9.98 0.37 -11.25
CA LYS A 41 -9.14 -0.82 -11.10
C LYS A 41 -9.16 -1.46 -9.70
N GLY A 42 -9.90 -0.88 -8.76
CA GLY A 42 -9.97 -1.37 -7.38
C GLY A 42 -8.69 -1.13 -6.55
N TYR A 43 -7.74 -0.34 -7.03
CA TYR A 43 -6.52 -0.02 -6.29
C TYR A 43 -6.80 0.96 -5.15
N ARG A 44 -6.26 0.67 -3.96
CA ARG A 44 -6.55 1.39 -2.72
C ARG A 44 -5.34 2.12 -2.14
N TRP A 45 -4.24 2.22 -2.89
CA TRP A 45 -3.01 2.85 -2.49
C TRP A 45 -2.18 3.21 -3.72
N LEU A 46 -1.21 4.11 -3.55
CA LEU A 46 -0.35 4.61 -4.61
C LEU A 46 1.11 4.29 -4.30
N VAL A 47 1.90 4.02 -5.32
CA VAL A 47 3.36 4.01 -5.23
C VAL A 47 3.84 5.46 -5.26
N VAL A 48 4.67 5.85 -4.30
CA VAL A 48 5.24 7.21 -4.25
C VAL A 48 6.65 7.19 -4.77
N LEU A 49 6.90 8.00 -5.79
CA LEU A 49 8.19 8.11 -6.47
C LEU A 49 8.83 9.47 -6.17
N ASP A 50 10.16 9.52 -6.14
CA ASP A 50 10.91 10.78 -6.18
C ASP A 50 11.05 11.31 -7.62
N ASP A 51 11.72 12.46 -7.78
CA ASP A 51 11.91 13.09 -9.08
C ASP A 51 12.81 12.27 -10.02
N GLY A 52 13.60 11.34 -9.48
CA GLY A 52 14.41 10.38 -10.23
C GLY A 52 13.66 9.08 -10.58
N GLY A 53 12.38 8.95 -10.19
CA GLY A 53 11.59 7.74 -10.40
C GLY A 53 11.89 6.61 -9.39
N ASN A 54 12.65 6.89 -8.32
CA ASN A 54 12.90 5.91 -7.28
C ASN A 54 11.72 5.84 -6.30
N ILE A 55 11.41 4.65 -5.83
CA ILE A 55 10.32 4.44 -4.88
C ILE A 55 10.71 4.97 -3.51
N LYS A 56 9.87 5.85 -2.97
CA LYS A 56 10.03 6.44 -1.62
C LYS A 56 9.12 5.78 -0.58
N GLY A 57 8.05 5.15 -1.03
CA GLY A 57 7.11 4.49 -0.15
C GLY A 57 5.76 4.25 -0.80
N PHE A 58 4.78 4.02 0.06
CA PHE A 58 3.39 3.83 -0.34
C PHE A 58 2.49 4.83 0.38
N LEU A 59 1.53 5.37 -0.36
CA LEU A 59 0.45 6.15 0.22
C LEU A 59 -0.81 5.30 0.23
N THR A 60 -1.30 4.99 1.42
CA THR A 60 -2.53 4.25 1.63
C THR A 60 -3.65 5.19 2.05
N LEU A 61 -4.91 4.76 1.89
CA LEU A 61 -6.06 5.52 2.40
C LEU A 61 -5.96 5.74 3.92
N ARG A 62 -5.38 4.80 4.65
CA ARG A 62 -5.11 4.96 6.08
C ARG A 62 -4.18 6.14 6.36
N ASN A 63 -3.10 6.30 5.59
CA ASN A 63 -2.18 7.43 5.75
C ASN A 63 -2.88 8.77 5.49
N VAL A 64 -3.80 8.81 4.52
CA VAL A 64 -4.62 10.00 4.26
C VAL A 64 -5.48 10.35 5.47
N PHE A 65 -6.18 9.37 6.06
CA PHE A 65 -7.00 9.61 7.25
C PHE A 65 -6.17 9.97 8.48
N GLU A 66 -5.01 9.35 8.68
CA GLU A 66 -4.07 9.70 9.75
C GLU A 66 -3.62 11.16 9.60
N ALA A 67 -3.27 11.59 8.39
CA ALA A 67 -2.87 12.96 8.10
C ALA A 67 -4.01 13.97 8.38
N ILE A 68 -5.23 13.65 7.99
CA ILE A 68 -6.41 14.49 8.31
C ILE A 68 -6.58 14.61 9.83
N SER A 69 -6.42 13.51 10.55
CA SER A 69 -6.57 13.49 12.01
C SER A 69 -5.47 14.28 12.74
N GLU A 70 -4.24 14.25 12.23
CA GLU A 70 -3.09 14.87 12.87
C GLU A 70 -2.93 16.35 12.52
N LEU A 71 -3.21 16.71 11.27
CA LEU A 71 -2.94 18.04 10.72
C LEU A 71 -4.16 18.97 10.78
N ALA A 72 -5.37 18.43 10.78
CA ALA A 72 -6.58 19.25 10.93
C ALA A 72 -6.62 19.90 12.32
N PRO A 73 -7.01 21.17 12.43
CA PRO A 73 -7.09 21.85 13.73
C PRO A 73 -7.94 21.08 14.72
N LYS A 74 -7.47 20.97 15.96
CA LYS A 74 -8.12 20.21 17.05
C LYS A 74 -9.38 20.88 17.61
N ALA A 75 -10.23 21.43 16.79
CA ALA A 75 -11.54 21.90 17.18
C ALA A 75 -12.50 20.71 17.37
N GLY A 76 -12.30 19.95 18.44
CA GLY A 76 -13.18 18.84 18.81
C GLY A 76 -12.67 17.41 18.47
N GLY A 77 -11.47 17.27 17.90
CA GLY A 77 -10.90 15.97 17.55
C GLY A 77 -11.63 15.26 16.40
N TRP A 78 -11.02 14.20 15.86
CA TRP A 78 -11.60 13.33 14.83
C TRP A 78 -13.01 12.81 15.16
N LEU A 79 -13.27 12.44 16.43
CA LEU A 79 -14.60 12.01 16.90
C LEU A 79 -15.61 13.16 17.00
N GLY A 80 -15.17 14.40 17.21
CA GLY A 80 -16.06 15.56 17.23
C GLY A 80 -16.72 15.83 15.89
N VAL A 81 -16.10 15.39 14.81
CA VAL A 81 -16.63 15.50 13.45
C VAL A 81 -17.88 14.64 13.25
N PHE A 82 -17.96 13.48 13.88
CA PHE A 82 -19.13 12.60 13.80
C PHE A 82 -20.22 12.90 14.83
N THR A 83 -19.89 13.66 15.87
CA THR A 83 -20.80 13.90 17.00
C THR A 83 -21.51 15.25 16.94
N TYR A 84 -21.07 16.21 16.14
CA TYR A 84 -21.73 17.51 15.99
C TYR A 84 -22.74 17.49 14.83
N ASN A 85 -23.92 18.03 15.09
CA ASN A 85 -25.08 18.12 14.19
C ASN A 85 -24.86 18.96 12.89
N ARG A 86 -23.62 19.32 12.56
CA ARG A 86 -23.22 19.98 11.30
C ARG A 86 -21.93 19.36 10.76
N PRO A 87 -21.98 18.12 10.22
CA PRO A 87 -20.79 17.37 9.83
C PRO A 87 -19.99 17.98 8.67
N GLY A 88 -20.60 18.84 7.83
CA GLY A 88 -19.95 19.36 6.64
C GLY A 88 -18.97 20.52 6.84
N TYR A 89 -19.21 21.39 7.81
CA TYR A 89 -18.51 22.67 7.90
C TYR A 89 -17.07 22.53 8.45
N PHE A 90 -16.87 21.77 9.50
CA PHE A 90 -15.55 21.55 10.09
C PHE A 90 -14.61 20.71 9.24
N TYR A 91 -15.15 19.76 8.48
CA TYR A 91 -14.38 18.98 7.52
C TYR A 91 -13.81 19.85 6.41
N TRP A 92 -14.62 20.73 5.88
CA TRP A 92 -14.23 21.57 4.76
C TRP A 92 -13.07 22.51 5.12
N GLU A 93 -13.14 23.20 6.25
CA GLU A 93 -12.07 24.11 6.69
C GLU A 93 -10.78 23.35 7.01
N GLY A 94 -10.87 22.23 7.72
CA GLY A 94 -9.71 21.39 8.04
C GLY A 94 -9.05 20.83 6.81
N LEU A 95 -9.81 20.33 5.84
CA LEU A 95 -9.31 19.81 4.59
C LEU A 95 -8.67 20.89 3.71
N GLN A 96 -9.25 22.10 3.68
CA GLN A 96 -8.64 23.21 2.94
C GLN A 96 -7.25 23.59 3.49
N LEU A 97 -7.01 23.44 4.81
CA LEU A 97 -5.73 23.72 5.42
C LEU A 97 -4.66 22.70 5.09
N ILE A 98 -5.03 21.46 4.83
CA ILE A 98 -4.08 20.37 4.61
C ILE A 98 -3.97 19.89 3.16
N LYS A 99 -4.87 20.32 2.27
CA LYS A 99 -4.94 19.86 0.88
C LYS A 99 -3.61 20.02 0.13
N ASP A 100 -2.86 21.08 0.42
CA ASP A 100 -1.59 21.41 -0.20
C ASP A 100 -0.38 20.69 0.48
N THR A 101 -0.65 19.86 1.51
CA THR A 101 0.39 19.08 2.17
C THR A 101 1.02 18.12 1.17
N ARG A 102 2.35 18.10 1.13
CA ARG A 102 3.09 17.25 0.20
C ARG A 102 3.04 15.78 0.61
N VAL A 103 2.82 14.89 -0.37
CA VAL A 103 2.75 13.44 -0.18
C VAL A 103 3.92 12.88 0.61
N LYS A 104 5.14 13.39 0.41
CA LYS A 104 6.35 12.98 1.15
C LYS A 104 6.25 13.12 2.67
N LYS A 105 5.36 13.96 3.19
CA LYS A 105 5.11 14.11 4.62
C LYS A 105 4.12 13.09 5.18
N LEU A 106 3.40 12.40 4.30
CA LEU A 106 2.29 11.51 4.65
C LEU A 106 2.67 10.04 4.58
N ILE A 107 3.69 9.72 3.79
CA ILE A 107 4.15 8.35 3.60
C ILE A 107 5.03 7.90 4.76
N LYS A 108 4.90 6.64 5.11
CA LYS A 108 5.92 5.96 5.91
C LYS A 108 7.04 5.53 4.96
N PRO A 109 8.32 5.65 5.36
CA PRO A 109 9.42 5.09 4.59
C PRO A 109 9.12 3.65 4.21
N LEU A 110 9.69 3.20 3.08
CA LEU A 110 9.71 1.77 2.75
C LEU A 110 10.19 1.03 3.99
N ILE A 111 9.35 0.12 4.45
CA ILE A 111 9.59 -0.66 5.65
C ILE A 111 10.92 -1.39 5.44
N ASP A 112 11.72 -1.53 6.49
CA ASP A 112 12.98 -2.30 6.51
C ASP A 112 12.77 -3.81 6.25
N VAL A 113 11.67 -4.16 5.58
CA VAL A 113 11.23 -5.52 5.32
C VAL A 113 10.88 -5.66 3.85
N SER A 114 11.63 -6.50 3.17
CA SER A 114 11.42 -6.85 1.77
C SER A 114 11.77 -8.32 1.56
N VAL A 115 11.40 -8.85 0.39
CA VAL A 115 11.85 -10.16 -0.10
C VAL A 115 12.49 -10.00 -1.47
N PHE A 116 13.31 -10.96 -1.86
CA PHE A 116 13.82 -11.02 -3.22
C PHE A 116 12.81 -11.70 -4.15
N GLU A 117 12.83 -11.33 -5.43
CA GLU A 117 11.97 -11.96 -6.44
C GLU A 117 12.17 -13.48 -6.56
N THR A 118 13.32 -13.98 -6.12
CA THR A 118 13.70 -15.41 -6.08
C THR A 118 13.30 -16.12 -4.80
N ASP A 119 12.83 -15.40 -3.78
CA ASP A 119 12.37 -16.01 -2.53
C ASP A 119 11.08 -16.84 -2.74
N SER A 120 10.83 -17.76 -1.82
CA SER A 120 9.63 -18.60 -1.88
C SER A 120 8.36 -17.81 -1.47
N PRO A 121 7.19 -18.14 -2.02
CA PRO A 121 5.92 -17.55 -1.60
C PRO A 121 5.61 -17.78 -0.11
N ALA A 122 6.07 -18.91 0.45
CA ALA A 122 5.92 -19.22 1.88
C ALA A 122 6.68 -18.20 2.76
N ARG A 123 7.91 -17.81 2.36
CA ARG A 123 8.68 -16.78 3.05
C ARG A 123 7.97 -15.42 3.02
N ALA A 124 7.41 -15.05 1.90
CA ALA A 124 6.62 -13.82 1.80
C ALA A 124 5.40 -13.84 2.72
N ALA A 125 4.67 -14.97 2.74
CA ALA A 125 3.52 -15.16 3.63
C ALA A 125 3.91 -15.07 5.11
N GLU A 126 5.01 -15.70 5.51
CA GLU A 126 5.55 -15.64 6.87
C GLU A 126 5.85 -14.19 7.31
N ILE A 127 6.53 -13.42 6.47
CA ILE A 127 6.86 -12.02 6.76
C ILE A 127 5.58 -11.18 6.89
N ILE A 128 4.64 -11.33 5.96
CA ILE A 128 3.35 -10.63 5.99
C ILE A 128 2.63 -10.87 7.31
N ILE A 129 2.58 -12.13 7.76
CA ILE A 129 1.91 -12.52 9.02
C ILE A 129 2.66 -11.95 10.22
N ASN A 130 3.96 -12.20 10.32
CA ASN A 130 4.76 -11.84 11.49
C ASN A 130 4.88 -10.32 11.68
N ARG A 131 4.96 -9.57 10.58
CA ARG A 131 5.07 -8.11 10.59
C ARG A 131 3.72 -7.40 10.53
N ARG A 132 2.61 -8.14 10.36
CA ARG A 132 1.24 -7.60 10.23
C ARG A 132 1.13 -6.53 9.15
N ILE A 133 1.84 -6.73 8.04
CA ILE A 133 1.84 -5.84 6.88
C ILE A 133 0.90 -6.36 5.80
N THR A 134 0.39 -5.46 4.98
CA THR A 134 -0.52 -5.78 3.88
C THR A 134 0.12 -5.59 2.51
N ILE A 135 1.32 -5.04 2.48
CA ILE A 135 2.10 -4.78 1.27
C ILE A 135 3.56 -5.11 1.60
N LEU A 136 4.14 -6.04 0.87
CA LEU A 136 5.54 -6.45 1.01
C LEU A 136 6.29 -6.11 -0.28
N PRO A 137 7.29 -5.20 -0.24
CA PRO A 137 8.14 -4.88 -1.38
C PRO A 137 8.98 -6.07 -1.82
N ILE A 138 9.16 -6.19 -3.14
CA ILE A 138 9.99 -7.21 -3.76
C ILE A 138 11.18 -6.54 -4.43
N LEU A 139 12.37 -7.05 -4.15
CA LEU A 139 13.63 -6.54 -4.69
C LEU A 139 14.19 -7.52 -5.72
N ASN A 140 14.89 -6.98 -6.72
CA ASN A 140 15.75 -7.77 -7.61
C ASN A 140 17.16 -7.93 -6.99
N ALA A 141 18.05 -8.60 -7.74
CA ALA A 141 19.43 -8.83 -7.33
C ALA A 141 20.23 -7.53 -7.10
N GLU A 142 19.87 -6.45 -7.80
CA GLU A 142 20.50 -5.12 -7.66
C GLU A 142 19.90 -4.29 -6.51
N LEU A 143 19.12 -4.90 -5.62
CA LEU A 143 18.41 -4.25 -4.50
C LEU A 143 17.41 -3.18 -4.94
N LYS A 144 16.98 -3.22 -6.18
CA LYS A 144 15.94 -2.31 -6.68
C LYS A 144 14.57 -2.95 -6.46
N ALA A 145 13.65 -2.16 -5.96
CA ALA A 145 12.27 -2.60 -5.83
C ALA A 145 11.64 -2.76 -7.23
N VAL A 146 11.11 -3.96 -7.51
CA VAL A 146 10.56 -4.34 -8.82
C VAL A 146 9.05 -4.60 -8.79
N GLY A 147 8.51 -4.83 -7.61
CA GLY A 147 7.08 -5.08 -7.43
C GLY A 147 6.71 -5.19 -5.96
N ILE A 148 5.52 -5.66 -5.75
CA ILE A 148 4.98 -5.96 -4.41
C ILE A 148 4.25 -7.28 -4.41
N VAL A 149 4.07 -7.84 -3.22
CA VAL A 149 3.12 -8.92 -2.97
C VAL A 149 2.23 -8.58 -1.79
N ARG A 150 0.95 -8.89 -1.92
CA ARG A 150 -0.08 -8.73 -0.88
C ARG A 150 -0.61 -10.11 -0.49
N PRO A 151 -1.29 -10.25 0.67
CA PRO A 151 -1.95 -11.51 1.04
C PRO A 151 -2.85 -12.07 -0.07
N VAL A 152 -3.59 -11.22 -0.77
CA VAL A 152 -4.50 -11.63 -1.86
C VAL A 152 -3.75 -12.21 -3.05
N ASP A 153 -2.54 -11.75 -3.33
CA ASP A 153 -1.73 -12.22 -4.45
C ASP A 153 -1.17 -13.63 -4.20
N LEU A 154 -1.11 -14.06 -2.94
CA LEU A 154 -0.69 -15.40 -2.53
C LEU A 154 -1.82 -16.43 -2.48
N LEU A 155 -3.08 -16.05 -2.79
CA LEU A 155 -4.20 -16.98 -2.82
C LEU A 155 -3.99 -18.18 -3.79
N PRO A 156 -3.44 -18.01 -5.01
CA PRO A 156 -3.14 -19.14 -5.88
C PRO A 156 -2.13 -20.11 -5.27
N PHE A 157 -1.13 -19.59 -4.55
CA PHE A 157 -0.18 -20.43 -3.81
C PHE A 157 -0.87 -21.24 -2.72
N LEU A 158 -1.71 -20.60 -1.90
CA LEU A 158 -2.48 -21.31 -0.86
C LEU A 158 -3.40 -22.36 -1.44
N LYS A 159 -4.09 -22.04 -2.55
CA LYS A 159 -4.95 -23.02 -3.24
C LYS A 159 -4.14 -24.26 -3.68
N GLY A 160 -2.96 -24.05 -4.26
CA GLY A 160 -2.07 -25.14 -4.66
C GLY A 160 -1.64 -26.04 -3.48
N LEU A 161 -1.41 -25.46 -2.30
CA LEU A 161 -1.09 -26.26 -1.09
C LEU A 161 -2.26 -27.17 -0.67
N PHE A 162 -3.50 -26.68 -0.75
CA PHE A 162 -4.68 -27.51 -0.43
C PHE A 162 -4.93 -28.64 -1.45
N GLU A 163 -4.66 -28.36 -2.73
CA GLU A 163 -4.85 -29.35 -3.81
C GLU A 163 -3.79 -30.46 -3.76
N ASN A 164 -2.58 -30.16 -3.26
CA ASN A 164 -1.45 -31.11 -3.17
C ASN A 164 -1.24 -31.64 -1.74
N ALA A 165 -2.10 -31.29 -0.78
CA ALA A 165 -2.00 -31.81 0.58
C ALA A 165 -2.21 -33.34 0.54
N PRO A 166 -1.34 -34.16 1.15
CA PRO A 166 -1.56 -35.60 1.25
C PRO A 166 -2.87 -35.84 2.02
N VAL A 167 -3.77 -36.61 1.42
CA VAL A 167 -4.99 -37.05 2.13
C VAL A 167 -4.55 -37.84 3.35
N SER A 168 -4.72 -37.26 4.53
CA SER A 168 -4.49 -37.99 5.79
C SER A 168 -5.54 -39.09 5.87
N VAL A 169 -5.09 -40.34 5.74
CA VAL A 169 -5.89 -41.53 5.97
C VAL A 169 -5.99 -41.79 7.46
#